data_3bb08c41b810f6dfef0f40c7c9bfd4c3
#
_entry.id   3bb08c41b810f6dfef0f40c7c9bfd4c3
#
_cell.length_a   1.000
_cell.length_b   1.000
_cell.length_c   1.000
_cell.angle_alpha   90.00
_cell.angle_beta   90.00
_cell.angle_gamma   90.00
#
_symmetry.space_group_name_H-M   'P 1'
#
loop_
_entity.id
_entity.type
_entity.pdbx_description
1 polymer ?
#
loop_
_entity_poly.entity_id
_entity_poly.type
_entity_poly.pdbx_seq_one_letter_code
_entity_poly.pdbx_strand_id
1 'polypeptide(L)'
;MAKAKMGGSHGWNGNYVESATASFSLAPGDSGKTFILKDAAVTVTLPTLSDINAGYSVTLISGDDSEHILTGGASKIYGHAIDGSGSAAETVLPLTGHSTITTTAVMIIGDKYDIISDGTNCYVYVICGVEVGVA
;
A
#
# COMPACT_ATOMS: atom_id res chain seq x y z
N MET A 1 -17.91 20.65 11.60
CA MET A 1 -17.52 20.90 11.09
C MET A 1 -17.19 20.87 10.76
N ALA A 2 -17.06 20.45 10.89
CA ALA A 2 -16.71 20.41 10.32
C ALA A 2 -15.96 20.20 10.25
N LYS A 3 -15.98 19.72 10.42
CA LYS A 3 -15.16 19.70 10.18
C LYS A 3 -14.88 20.16 9.41
N ALA A 4 -14.84 20.55 9.35
CA ALA A 4 -14.55 20.97 8.50
C ALA A 4 -14.25 21.10 7.81
N LYS A 5 -14.63 21.20 7.31
CA LYS A 5 -14.05 21.23 6.51
C LYS A 5 -13.14 21.88 6.44
N MET A 6 -12.52 21.94 6.88
CA MET A 6 -11.71 22.51 6.80
C MET A 6 -11.37 22.98 5.91
N GLY A 7 -11.65 23.31 5.63
CA GLY A 7 -11.40 23.61 4.79
C GLY A 7 -11.10 24.01 4.23
N GLY A 8 -11.33 24.37 3.95
CA GLY A 8 -10.99 24.55 3.26
C GLY A 8 -10.42 24.67 2.87
N SER A 9 -10.32 24.90 2.86
CA SER A 9 -9.68 24.75 2.48
C SER A 9 -8.92 24.41 2.58
N HIS A 10 -8.60 24.33 2.88
CA HIS A 10 -7.75 23.82 2.88
C HIS A 10 -7.68 22.89 2.46
N GLY A 11 -7.76 23.02 2.47
CA GLY A 11 -7.21 22.00 1.69
C GLY A 11 -7.89 20.68 1.69
N TRP A 12 -8.99 20.67 2.04
CA TRP A 12 -9.76 19.53 2.17
C TRP A 12 -10.63 19.31 1.00
N ASN A 13 -10.14 19.29 -0.05
CA ASN A 13 -10.94 19.02 -1.12
C ASN A 13 -10.82 17.66 -1.55
N GLY A 14 -10.28 16.96 -0.78
CA GLY A 14 -9.87 15.93 -1.24
C GLY A 14 -10.35 14.68 -1.54
N ASN A 15 -9.79 14.20 -2.46
CA ASN A 15 -9.90 12.83 -2.80
C ASN A 15 -8.90 12.04 -1.98
N TYR A 16 -9.17 11.94 -0.72
CA TYR A 16 -8.32 11.15 0.14
C TYR A 16 -8.55 9.66 -0.05
N VAL A 17 -9.69 9.27 -0.60
CA VAL A 17 -9.97 7.89 -0.96
C VAL A 17 -10.29 7.86 -2.44
N GLU A 18 -9.51 7.09 -3.19
CA GLU A 18 -9.68 6.92 -4.63
C GLU A 18 -9.80 5.45 -4.98
N SER A 19 -10.56 5.15 -6.01
CA SER A 19 -10.59 3.80 -6.57
C SER A 19 -9.57 3.70 -7.69
N ALA A 20 -8.79 2.64 -7.68
CA ALA A 20 -7.81 2.34 -8.71
C ALA A 20 -8.17 1.01 -9.38
N THR A 21 -8.45 1.09 -10.68
CA THR A 21 -8.86 -0.06 -11.48
C THR A 21 -7.81 -0.46 -12.51
N ALA A 22 -6.66 0.17 -12.46
CA ALA A 22 -5.53 -0.11 -13.35
C ALA A 22 -4.23 0.14 -12.59
N SER A 23 -3.16 -0.52 -13.02
CA SER A 23 -1.85 -0.38 -12.40
C SER A 23 -1.32 1.05 -12.54
N PHE A 24 -0.64 1.54 -11.50
CA PHE A 24 -0.15 2.91 -11.46
C PHE A 24 1.08 3.02 -10.56
N SER A 25 1.76 4.15 -10.69
CA SER A 25 2.87 4.51 -9.78
C SER A 25 2.41 5.58 -8.82
N LEU A 26 2.75 5.42 -7.56
CA LEU A 26 2.50 6.42 -6.54
C LEU A 26 3.36 7.65 -6.81
N ALA A 27 2.78 8.82 -6.65
CA ALA A 27 3.45 10.10 -6.85
C ALA A 27 3.61 10.83 -5.51
N PRO A 28 4.51 11.82 -5.43
CA PRO A 28 4.67 12.60 -4.20
C PRO A 28 3.38 13.22 -3.69
N GLY A 29 2.50 13.64 -4.59
CA GLY A 29 1.21 14.23 -4.23
C GLY A 29 0.18 13.26 -3.69
N ASP A 30 0.47 11.97 -3.68
CA ASP A 30 -0.46 10.95 -3.17
C ASP A 30 -0.35 10.75 -1.66
N SER A 31 0.56 11.43 -1.01
CA SER A 31 0.72 11.31 0.44
C SER A 31 -0.59 11.65 1.16
N GLY A 32 -0.98 10.83 2.09
CA GLY A 32 -2.23 10.96 2.84
C GLY A 32 -3.42 10.29 2.19
N LYS A 33 -3.27 9.72 1.01
CA LYS A 33 -4.40 9.07 0.32
C LYS A 33 -4.53 7.60 0.69
N THR A 34 -5.74 7.12 0.49
CA THR A 34 -6.07 5.70 0.51
C THR A 34 -6.59 5.32 -0.87
N PHE A 35 -6.03 4.27 -1.45
CA PHE A 35 -6.52 3.73 -2.73
C PHE A 35 -7.22 2.41 -2.49
N ILE A 36 -8.43 2.29 -3.06
CA ILE A 36 -9.17 1.04 -3.09
C ILE A 36 -8.88 0.38 -4.44
N LEU A 37 -8.18 -0.73 -4.42
CA LEU A 37 -7.77 -1.45 -5.63
C LEU A 37 -8.86 -2.44 -6.00
N LYS A 38 -9.39 -2.34 -7.23
CA LYS A 38 -10.53 -3.18 -7.61
C LYS A 38 -10.73 -3.25 -9.12
N ASP A 39 -11.63 -4.16 -9.49
CA ASP A 39 -12.09 -4.41 -10.86
C ASP A 39 -11.08 -5.12 -11.75
N ALA A 40 -9.86 -5.28 -11.30
CA ALA A 40 -8.80 -6.04 -11.98
C ALA A 40 -7.60 -6.17 -11.05
N ALA A 41 -6.67 -7.03 -11.38
CA ALA A 41 -5.38 -7.08 -10.69
C ALA A 41 -4.64 -5.77 -10.91
N VAL A 42 -4.23 -5.12 -9.83
CA VAL A 42 -3.54 -3.83 -9.87
C VAL A 42 -2.14 -3.99 -9.33
N THR A 43 -1.16 -3.55 -10.08
CA THR A 43 0.21 -3.41 -9.59
C THR A 43 0.47 -1.95 -9.25
N VAL A 44 0.83 -1.69 -8.00
CA VAL A 44 1.17 -0.35 -7.52
C VAL A 44 2.68 -0.27 -7.36
N THR A 45 3.29 0.75 -7.94
CA THR A 45 4.74 0.98 -7.83
C THR A 45 5.01 2.09 -6.83
N LEU A 46 5.93 1.86 -5.90
CA LEU A 46 6.36 2.87 -4.94
C LEU A 46 7.06 4.03 -5.65
N PRO A 47 6.98 5.24 -5.10
CA PRO A 47 7.71 6.38 -5.66
C PRO A 47 9.20 6.21 -5.43
N THR A 48 10.00 6.94 -6.21
CA THR A 48 11.43 7.01 -5.98
C THR A 48 11.68 7.79 -4.68
N LEU A 49 12.53 7.26 -3.80
CA LEU A 49 12.76 7.86 -2.48
C LEU A 49 13.27 9.30 -2.56
N SER A 50 14.02 9.64 -3.59
CA SER A 50 14.51 11.01 -3.77
C SER A 50 13.39 12.01 -4.06
N ASP A 51 12.22 11.53 -4.43
CA ASP A 51 11.10 12.39 -4.81
C ASP A 51 10.11 12.61 -3.66
N ILE A 52 10.30 11.93 -2.55
CA ILE A 52 9.40 12.03 -1.40
C ILE A 52 10.18 12.36 -0.13
N ASN A 53 9.48 12.96 0.82
CA ASN A 53 10.06 13.37 2.09
C ASN A 53 9.65 12.42 3.20
N ALA A 54 10.31 12.55 4.32
CA ALA A 54 9.89 11.88 5.55
C ALA A 54 8.44 12.24 5.87
N GLY A 55 7.68 11.25 6.26
CA GLY A 55 6.26 11.43 6.55
C GLY A 55 5.33 11.12 5.37
N TYR A 56 5.87 10.80 4.21
CA TYR A 56 5.06 10.29 3.10
C TYR A 56 4.33 9.02 3.56
N SER A 57 3.04 8.96 3.35
CA SER A 57 2.25 7.78 3.72
C SER A 57 1.08 7.57 2.79
N VAL A 58 0.82 6.30 2.45
CA VAL A 58 -0.29 5.90 1.59
C VAL A 58 -0.81 4.56 2.10
N THR A 59 -2.11 4.37 2.04
CA THR A 59 -2.74 3.08 2.34
C THR A 59 -3.37 2.52 1.07
N LEU A 60 -3.14 1.23 0.82
CA LEU A 60 -3.78 0.50 -0.27
C LEU A 60 -4.68 -0.57 0.35
N ILE A 61 -5.92 -0.64 -0.11
CA ILE A 61 -6.88 -1.62 0.41
C ILE A 61 -7.42 -2.41 -0.78
N SER A 62 -7.47 -3.73 -0.64
CA SER A 62 -8.13 -4.57 -1.63
C SER A 62 -9.64 -4.35 -1.56
N GLY A 63 -10.22 -3.95 -2.67
CA GLY A 63 -11.67 -3.73 -2.79
C GLY A 63 -12.38 -4.89 -3.48
N ASP A 64 -11.66 -5.92 -3.88
CA ASP A 64 -12.21 -7.12 -4.50
C ASP A 64 -11.31 -8.32 -4.22
N ASP A 65 -11.58 -9.44 -4.85
CA ASP A 65 -10.81 -10.67 -4.73
C ASP A 65 -9.82 -10.86 -5.88
N SER A 66 -9.18 -9.79 -6.31
CA SER A 66 -8.11 -9.84 -7.30
C SER A 66 -6.74 -9.91 -6.63
N GLU A 67 -5.72 -10.31 -7.38
CA GLU A 67 -4.35 -10.28 -6.90
C GLU A 67 -3.77 -8.88 -7.11
N HIS A 68 -3.48 -8.18 -6.02
CA HIS A 68 -2.87 -6.86 -6.09
C HIS A 68 -1.42 -6.93 -5.62
N ILE A 69 -0.53 -6.33 -6.39
CA ILE A 69 0.91 -6.43 -6.20
C ILE A 69 1.46 -5.06 -5.84
N LEU A 70 2.36 -5.03 -4.86
CA LEU A 70 3.14 -3.84 -4.55
C LEU A 70 4.58 -4.07 -4.99
N THR A 71 5.10 -3.19 -5.84
CA THR A 71 6.50 -3.25 -6.26
C THR A 71 7.24 -2.00 -5.83
N GLY A 72 8.49 -2.18 -5.40
CA GLY A 72 9.33 -1.07 -4.98
C GLY A 72 9.86 -0.23 -6.13
N GLY A 73 9.78 -0.71 -7.36
CA GLY A 73 10.46 -0.05 -8.45
C GLY A 73 11.95 0.06 -8.15
N ALA A 74 12.45 1.28 -8.04
CA ALA A 74 13.84 1.53 -7.64
C ALA A 74 14.03 1.49 -6.12
N SER A 75 12.96 1.50 -5.35
CA SER A 75 13.01 1.52 -3.90
C SER A 75 13.00 0.10 -3.34
N LYS A 76 13.53 -0.05 -2.14
CA LYS A 76 13.48 -1.33 -1.43
C LYS A 76 12.43 -1.26 -0.35
N ILE A 77 11.80 -2.39 -0.09
CA ILE A 77 10.68 -2.51 0.84
C ILE A 77 11.18 -3.13 2.14
N TYR A 78 10.94 -2.44 3.23
CA TYR A 78 11.20 -2.91 4.58
C TYR A 78 9.89 -2.95 5.37
N GLY A 79 9.86 -3.60 6.51
CA GLY A 79 8.69 -3.66 7.38
C GLY A 79 8.30 -5.09 7.71
N HIS A 80 7.01 -5.34 7.75
CA HIS A 80 6.49 -6.66 8.12
C HIS A 80 5.19 -6.96 7.38
N ALA A 81 4.97 -8.23 7.10
CA ALA A 81 3.70 -8.71 6.59
C ALA A 81 3.10 -9.68 7.61
N ILE A 82 1.82 -9.49 7.93
CA ILE A 82 1.05 -10.42 8.71
C ILE A 82 0.29 -11.31 7.75
N ASP A 83 0.64 -12.57 7.75
CA ASP A 83 0.07 -13.59 6.89
C ASP A 83 -1.00 -14.34 7.65
N GLY A 84 -2.25 -14.13 7.28
CA GLY A 84 -3.41 -14.76 7.91
C GLY A 84 -3.95 -15.96 7.16
N SER A 85 -3.10 -16.62 6.40
CA SER A 85 -3.54 -17.73 5.54
C SER A 85 -4.12 -18.92 6.30
N GLY A 86 -3.96 -18.96 7.60
CA GLY A 86 -4.45 -20.08 8.41
C GLY A 86 -3.58 -21.31 8.32
N SER A 87 -2.42 -21.23 7.70
CA SER A 87 -1.47 -22.31 7.69
C SER A 87 -0.73 -22.41 9.02
N ALA A 88 -0.15 -23.54 9.31
CA ALA A 88 0.63 -23.72 10.54
C ALA A 88 1.87 -22.81 10.58
N ALA A 89 2.19 -22.17 9.49
CA ALA A 89 3.32 -21.27 9.35
C ALA A 89 2.90 -19.80 9.39
N GLU A 90 1.71 -19.51 9.89
CA GLU A 90 1.29 -18.12 10.09
C GLU A 90 2.31 -17.40 10.92
N THR A 91 2.89 -16.40 10.37
CA THR A 91 3.95 -15.67 11.03
C THR A 91 3.97 -14.23 10.57
N VAL A 92 4.61 -13.41 11.36
CA VAL A 92 4.99 -12.09 10.92
C VAL A 92 6.22 -12.25 10.03
N LEU A 93 6.06 -12.02 8.75
CA LEU A 93 7.13 -12.12 7.77
C LEU A 93 7.92 -10.81 7.74
N PRO A 94 9.21 -10.80 8.09
CA PRO A 94 9.99 -9.57 8.01
C PRO A 94 10.31 -9.21 6.55
N LEU A 95 10.17 -7.94 6.23
CA LEU A 95 10.52 -7.39 4.92
C LEU A 95 11.87 -6.69 5.04
N THR A 96 12.88 -7.22 4.39
CA THR A 96 14.27 -6.82 4.61
C THR A 96 14.94 -6.34 3.31
N GLY A 97 14.28 -5.46 2.60
CA GLY A 97 14.82 -4.90 1.35
C GLY A 97 14.33 -5.63 0.11
N HIS A 98 13.09 -6.09 0.16
CA HIS A 98 12.48 -6.77 -0.98
C HIS A 98 12.11 -5.79 -2.09
N SER A 99 11.98 -6.33 -3.29
CA SER A 99 11.58 -5.53 -4.46
C SER A 99 10.09 -5.59 -4.72
N THR A 100 9.42 -6.64 -4.28
CA THR A 100 8.01 -6.87 -4.61
C THR A 100 7.33 -7.64 -3.49
N ILE A 101 6.08 -7.31 -3.23
CA ILE A 101 5.19 -8.06 -2.36
C ILE A 101 4.03 -8.53 -3.22
N THR A 102 3.79 -9.83 -3.21
CA THR A 102 2.66 -10.46 -3.90
C THR A 102 1.88 -11.30 -2.91
N THR A 103 0.78 -11.85 -3.36
CA THR A 103 0.07 -12.90 -2.63
C THR A 103 0.07 -14.16 -3.47
N THR A 104 0.02 -15.32 -2.83
CA THR A 104 -0.01 -16.60 -3.55
C THR A 104 -1.40 -16.94 -4.04
N ALA A 105 -2.39 -16.15 -3.67
CA ALA A 105 -3.77 -16.29 -4.08
C ALA A 105 -4.37 -14.89 -4.18
N VAL A 106 -5.60 -14.81 -4.67
CA VAL A 106 -6.30 -13.52 -4.72
C VAL A 106 -6.49 -12.97 -3.31
N MET A 107 -6.35 -11.67 -3.19
CA MET A 107 -6.55 -10.98 -1.92
C MET A 107 -8.02 -11.00 -1.51
N ILE A 108 -8.26 -10.86 -0.22
CA ILE A 108 -9.59 -10.76 0.34
C ILE A 108 -9.95 -9.29 0.46
N ILE A 109 -11.22 -8.95 0.29
CA ILE A 109 -11.68 -7.58 0.50
C ILE A 109 -11.28 -7.12 1.89
N GLY A 110 -10.58 -6.00 1.97
CA GLY A 110 -10.08 -5.43 3.23
C GLY A 110 -8.62 -5.72 3.53
N ASP A 111 -7.99 -6.65 2.81
CA ASP A 111 -6.54 -6.81 2.91
C ASP A 111 -5.86 -5.50 2.54
N LYS A 112 -4.74 -5.17 3.19
CA LYS A 112 -4.16 -3.85 2.97
C LYS A 112 -2.64 -3.81 3.06
N TYR A 113 -2.09 -2.77 2.44
CA TYR A 113 -0.71 -2.35 2.58
C TYR A 113 -0.71 -0.94 3.18
N ASP A 114 -0.02 -0.75 4.29
CA ASP A 114 0.27 0.60 4.83
C ASP A 114 1.70 0.95 4.46
N ILE A 115 1.89 2.07 3.78
CA ILE A 115 3.18 2.52 3.25
C ILE A 115 3.58 3.81 3.94
N ILE A 116 4.79 3.85 4.49
CA ILE A 116 5.34 5.03 5.16
C ILE A 116 6.79 5.19 4.72
N SER A 117 7.23 6.42 4.51
CA SER A 117 8.63 6.71 4.26
C SER A 117 9.21 7.67 5.29
N ASP A 118 10.46 7.42 5.67
CA ASP A 118 11.24 8.33 6.51
C ASP A 118 12.16 9.24 5.66
N GLY A 119 12.01 9.18 4.33
CA GLY A 119 12.85 9.92 3.40
C GLY A 119 14.10 9.14 2.97
N THR A 120 14.39 8.03 3.63
CA THR A 120 15.55 7.18 3.33
C THR A 120 15.09 5.79 2.93
N ASN A 121 14.06 5.28 3.57
CA ASN A 121 13.51 3.95 3.31
C ASN A 121 12.01 4.02 3.16
N CYS A 122 11.44 3.03 2.48
CA CYS A 122 10.01 2.77 2.48
C CYS A 122 9.72 1.60 3.40
N TYR A 123 8.82 1.82 4.33
CA TYR A 123 8.34 0.79 5.25
C TYR A 123 6.93 0.42 4.86
N VAL A 124 6.68 -0.87 4.75
CA VAL A 124 5.38 -1.40 4.35
C VAL A 124 4.93 -2.39 5.41
N TYR A 125 3.70 -2.25 5.84
CA TYR A 125 3.06 -3.16 6.76
C TYR A 125 1.87 -3.78 6.04
N VAL A 126 1.84 -5.08 5.95
CA VAL A 126 0.85 -5.83 5.19
C VAL A 126 -0.02 -6.61 6.16
N ILE A 127 -1.34 -6.49 6.00
CA ILE A 127 -2.30 -7.36 6.67
C ILE A 127 -3.07 -8.06 5.57
N CYS A 128 -2.89 -9.36 5.47
CA CYS A 128 -3.43 -10.14 4.36
C CYS A 128 -4.00 -11.45 4.87
N GLY A 129 -5.16 -11.82 4.36
CA GLY A 129 -5.81 -13.08 4.71
C GLY A 129 -5.33 -14.28 3.90
N VAL A 130 -4.37 -14.07 3.00
CA VAL A 130 -3.76 -15.14 2.19
C VAL A 130 -2.25 -15.08 2.33
N GLU A 131 -1.59 -16.12 1.86
CA GLU A 131 -0.14 -16.22 2.00
C GLU A 131 0.56 -15.11 1.22
N VAL A 132 1.53 -14.46 1.87
CA VAL A 132 2.29 -13.36 1.29
C VAL A 132 3.61 -13.87 0.74
N GLY A 133 3.86 -13.59 -0.53
CA GLY A 133 5.13 -13.85 -1.17
C GLY A 133 5.94 -12.57 -1.33
N VAL A 134 7.24 -12.69 -1.27
CA VAL A 134 8.16 -11.56 -1.42
C VAL A 134 9.30 -11.92 -2.37
N ALA A 135 9.80 -10.94 -3.07
CA ALA A 135 10.94 -11.12 -3.97
C ALA A 135 11.95 -9.97 -3.83
#